data_72a1bd100af815dc1893a9a0327398d4
#
_entry.id   72a1bd100af815dc1893a9a0327398d4
#
_cell.length_a   1.000
_cell.length_b   1.000
_cell.length_c   1.000
_cell.angle_alpha   90.00
_cell.angle_beta   90.00
_cell.angle_gamma   90.00
#
_symmetry.space_group_name_H-M   'P 1'
#
loop_
_entity.id
_entity.type
_entity.pdbx_description
1 polymer ?
#
loop_
_entity_poly.entity_id
_entity_poly.type
_entity_poly.pdbx_seq_one_letter_code
_entity_poly.pdbx_strand_id
1 'polypeptide(L)'
;MGDSLLYKLRSGKPPKIFFFLKGYLLMCMPTCFFRLCRKRYLAQVETRSDKDYIYERVNYYNKMRHPVALPDKTFHEHKFGYYIFLDKIRKFRPSTFHKVYYFDLQDVLRWFSQKLRIGYIPGDVYFTPEFPAIVKSRLLKNDNEYSVLLKLDKLRHFMFVNDPVPFSGKSNQAIFRGKIRSSRVREKFLRMYYGSAICDCGVVGKNEGCPDE
;
A
#
# COMPACT_ATOMS: atom_id res chain seq x y z
N MET A 1 4.73 -3.29 27.55
CA MET A 1 5.65 -2.15 27.63
C MET A 1 5.19 -1.10 26.62
N GLY A 2 4.76 0.07 27.08
CA GLY A 2 4.36 1.14 26.18
C GLY A 2 5.57 1.68 25.43
N ASP A 3 5.51 1.65 24.10
CA ASP A 3 6.54 2.29 23.26
C ASP A 3 6.72 3.73 23.73
N SER A 4 7.94 4.06 24.14
CA SER A 4 8.23 5.42 24.59
C SER A 4 7.92 6.39 23.43
N LEU A 5 7.39 7.56 23.74
CA LEU A 5 7.10 8.62 22.76
C LEU A 5 8.34 8.94 21.91
N LEU A 6 9.52 8.86 22.51
CA LEU A 6 10.83 9.05 21.86
C LEU A 6 11.12 7.98 20.80
N TYR A 7 10.76 6.71 21.03
CA TYR A 7 10.89 5.67 20.03
C TYR A 7 9.98 5.94 18.82
N LYS A 8 8.73 6.34 19.06
CA LYS A 8 7.79 6.68 17.98
C LYS A 8 8.27 7.88 17.15
N LEU A 9 8.86 8.87 17.77
CA LEU A 9 9.42 10.04 17.07
C LEU A 9 10.69 9.68 16.26
N ARG A 10 11.52 8.77 16.77
CA ARG A 10 12.75 8.32 16.09
C ARG A 10 12.51 7.28 15.00
N SER A 11 11.41 6.55 15.05
CA SER A 11 11.11 5.46 14.12
C SER A 11 10.81 5.90 12.68
N GLY A 12 10.75 7.21 12.41
CA GLY A 12 10.36 7.73 11.08
C GLY A 12 8.91 7.45 10.69
N LYS A 13 8.14 6.78 11.57
CA LYS A 13 6.74 6.44 11.31
C LYS A 13 5.86 7.67 11.50
N PRO A 14 5.18 8.16 10.45
CA PRO A 14 4.30 9.30 10.61
C PRO A 14 3.15 8.97 11.59
N PRO A 15 2.86 9.85 12.56
CA PRO A 15 1.72 9.66 13.44
C PRO A 15 0.43 9.55 12.65
N LYS A 16 -0.41 8.58 12.99
CA LYS A 16 -1.70 8.34 12.29
C LYS A 16 -2.55 9.60 12.20
N ILE A 17 -2.57 10.40 13.26
CA ILE A 17 -3.37 11.62 13.33
C ILE A 17 -2.97 12.63 12.24
N PHE A 18 -1.67 12.82 12.00
CA PHE A 18 -1.19 13.73 10.96
C PHE A 18 -1.50 13.21 9.56
N PHE A 19 -1.45 11.91 9.34
CA PHE A 19 -1.84 11.30 8.08
C PHE A 19 -3.30 11.60 7.74
N PHE A 20 -4.20 11.36 8.70
CA PHE A 20 -5.63 11.61 8.50
C PHE A 20 -5.95 13.10 8.40
N LEU A 21 -5.34 13.94 9.26
CA LEU A 21 -5.53 15.39 9.22
C LEU A 21 -5.10 15.95 7.85
N LYS A 22 -3.92 15.56 7.36
CA LYS A 22 -3.47 15.91 6.00
C LYS A 22 -4.47 15.44 4.95
N GLY A 23 -4.95 14.20 5.03
CA GLY A 23 -5.92 13.65 4.09
C GLY A 23 -7.20 14.48 4.02
N TYR A 24 -7.78 14.84 5.18
CA TYR A 24 -8.98 15.68 5.24
C TYR A 24 -8.74 17.12 4.76
N LEU A 25 -7.63 17.74 5.15
CA LEU A 25 -7.27 19.08 4.66
C LEU A 25 -7.15 19.11 3.13
N LEU A 26 -6.49 18.10 2.57
CA LEU A 26 -6.35 17.99 1.13
C LEU A 26 -7.68 17.69 0.41
N MET A 27 -8.66 17.09 1.07
CA MET A 27 -10.02 16.95 0.51
C MET A 27 -10.77 18.28 0.43
N CYS A 28 -10.47 19.22 1.31
CA CYS A 28 -11.06 20.57 1.27
C CYS A 28 -10.45 21.44 0.17
N MET A 29 -9.27 21.10 -0.35
CA MET A 29 -8.63 21.86 -1.42
C MET A 29 -9.31 21.66 -2.78
N PRO A 30 -9.58 22.71 -3.55
CA PRO A 30 -10.13 22.58 -4.90
C PRO A 30 -9.20 21.79 -5.83
N THR A 31 -9.73 20.76 -6.48
CA THR A 31 -8.95 19.91 -7.40
C THR A 31 -8.49 20.62 -8.66
N CYS A 32 -9.13 21.74 -9.03
CA CYS A 32 -8.71 22.58 -10.16
C CYS A 32 -7.27 23.08 -10.00
N PHE A 33 -6.86 23.43 -8.79
CA PHE A 33 -5.48 23.84 -8.50
C PHE A 33 -4.46 22.78 -8.89
N PHE A 34 -4.67 21.54 -8.48
CA PHE A 34 -3.78 20.42 -8.82
C PHE A 34 -3.75 20.17 -10.33
N ARG A 35 -4.90 20.24 -11.00
CA ARG A 35 -4.97 20.02 -12.45
C ARG A 35 -4.26 21.11 -13.26
N LEU A 36 -4.33 22.35 -12.84
CA LEU A 36 -3.58 23.46 -13.47
C LEU A 36 -2.06 23.25 -13.32
N CYS A 37 -1.61 22.87 -12.15
CA CYS A 37 -0.20 22.62 -11.88
C CYS A 37 0.35 21.32 -12.48
N ARG A 38 -0.51 20.40 -12.94
CA ARG A 38 -0.10 19.06 -13.40
C ARG A 38 0.94 19.09 -14.50
N LYS A 39 0.74 19.90 -15.54
CA LYS A 39 1.68 19.99 -16.68
C LYS A 39 3.07 20.42 -16.20
N ARG A 40 3.12 21.46 -15.36
CA ARG A 40 4.38 21.97 -14.79
C ARG A 40 5.07 20.92 -13.91
N TYR A 41 4.29 20.21 -13.09
CA TYR A 41 4.82 19.15 -12.22
C TYR A 41 5.40 17.98 -13.03
N LEU A 42 4.71 17.52 -14.07
CA LEU A 42 5.19 16.45 -14.94
C LEU A 42 6.41 16.86 -15.77
N ALA A 43 6.47 18.13 -16.22
CA ALA A 43 7.62 18.64 -16.96
C ALA A 43 8.94 18.59 -16.17
N GLN A 44 8.87 18.58 -14.83
CA GLN A 44 10.07 18.43 -14.00
C GLN A 44 10.78 17.08 -14.20
N VAL A 45 10.07 16.06 -14.68
CA VAL A 45 10.67 14.75 -14.96
C VAL A 45 11.69 14.86 -16.09
N GLU A 46 11.42 15.69 -17.09
CA GLU A 46 12.29 15.84 -18.28
C GLU A 46 13.66 16.45 -17.95
N THR A 47 13.73 17.22 -16.86
CA THR A 47 14.99 17.87 -16.43
C THR A 47 15.79 17.03 -15.44
N ARG A 48 15.29 15.84 -15.04
CA ARG A 48 15.97 14.97 -14.08
C ARG A 48 17.02 14.11 -14.76
N SER A 49 18.13 13.90 -14.08
CA SER A 49 19.19 12.97 -14.54
C SER A 49 18.74 11.50 -14.53
N ASP A 50 17.74 11.14 -13.70
CA ASP A 50 17.20 9.78 -13.58
C ASP A 50 15.87 9.57 -14.33
N LYS A 51 15.55 10.41 -15.35
CA LYS A 51 14.28 10.34 -16.08
C LYS A 51 14.02 8.99 -16.73
N ASP A 52 15.04 8.36 -17.30
CA ASP A 52 14.90 7.07 -17.99
C ASP A 52 14.53 5.97 -16.98
N TYR A 53 15.12 5.99 -15.80
CA TYR A 53 14.72 5.12 -14.70
C TYR A 53 13.26 5.37 -14.28
N ILE A 54 12.83 6.63 -14.22
CA ILE A 54 11.44 6.97 -13.91
C ILE A 54 10.49 6.37 -14.94
N TYR A 55 10.78 6.51 -16.25
CA TYR A 55 9.96 5.93 -17.32
C TYR A 55 9.95 4.41 -17.28
N GLU A 56 11.08 3.77 -17.03
CA GLU A 56 11.14 2.32 -16.82
C GLU A 56 10.23 1.89 -15.65
N ARG A 57 10.28 2.61 -14.52
CA ARG A 57 9.42 2.33 -13.37
C ARG A 57 7.95 2.56 -13.66
N VAL A 58 7.59 3.60 -14.39
CA VAL A 58 6.20 3.84 -14.81
C VAL A 58 5.70 2.70 -15.67
N ASN A 59 6.48 2.25 -16.66
CA ASN A 59 6.14 1.12 -17.53
C ASN A 59 6.04 -0.20 -16.74
N TYR A 60 6.89 -0.37 -15.72
CA TYR A 60 6.77 -1.52 -14.83
C TYR A 60 5.49 -1.48 -13.99
N TYR A 61 5.08 -0.31 -13.50
CA TYR A 61 3.90 -0.16 -12.64
C TYR A 61 2.60 -0.18 -13.42
N ASN A 62 2.58 0.40 -14.61
CA ASN A 62 1.44 0.42 -15.52
C ASN A 62 1.76 -0.38 -16.79
N LYS A 63 1.22 -1.57 -16.91
CA LYS A 63 1.39 -2.44 -18.07
C LYS A 63 0.25 -2.35 -19.07
N MET A 64 -0.74 -1.50 -18.85
CA MET A 64 -1.85 -1.31 -19.78
C MET A 64 -1.35 -0.76 -21.11
N ARG A 65 -1.74 -1.42 -22.19
CA ARG A 65 -1.39 -1.03 -23.56
C ARG A 65 -2.52 -0.29 -24.27
N HIS A 66 -3.76 -0.57 -23.88
CA HIS A 66 -4.96 -0.04 -24.52
C HIS A 66 -5.97 0.46 -23.49
N PRO A 67 -6.75 1.51 -23.81
CA PRO A 67 -7.90 1.89 -23.01
C PRO A 67 -8.92 0.76 -22.94
N VAL A 68 -9.47 0.52 -21.75
CA VAL A 68 -10.50 -0.47 -21.51
C VAL A 68 -11.68 0.20 -20.83
N ALA A 69 -12.89 -0.10 -21.31
CA ALA A 69 -14.11 0.38 -20.67
C ALA A 69 -14.30 -0.35 -19.33
N LEU A 70 -14.59 0.42 -18.29
CA LEU A 70 -14.96 -0.13 -17.00
C LEU A 70 -16.45 -0.48 -16.97
N PRO A 71 -16.86 -1.54 -16.26
CA PRO A 71 -18.25 -1.93 -16.16
C PRO A 71 -19.06 -0.84 -15.45
N ASP A 72 -20.35 -0.77 -15.80
CA ASP A 72 -21.29 0.24 -15.30
C ASP A 72 -21.82 -0.09 -13.90
N LYS A 73 -20.94 -0.59 -13.04
CA LYS A 73 -21.19 -0.99 -11.66
C LYS A 73 -20.35 -0.16 -10.71
N THR A 74 -20.87 0.09 -9.52
CA THR A 74 -20.09 0.75 -8.46
C THR A 74 -19.23 -0.25 -7.69
N PHE A 75 -19.66 -1.50 -7.65
CA PHE A 75 -19.03 -2.59 -6.92
C PHE A 75 -19.12 -3.88 -7.74
N HIS A 76 -18.06 -4.67 -7.75
CA HIS A 76 -18.01 -5.98 -8.37
C HIS A 76 -17.30 -6.96 -7.44
N GLU A 77 -17.98 -8.02 -7.04
CA GLU A 77 -17.41 -9.10 -6.29
C GLU A 77 -16.59 -10.02 -7.19
N HIS A 78 -15.45 -10.46 -6.68
CA HIS A 78 -14.63 -11.49 -7.26
C HIS A 78 -14.38 -12.58 -6.23
N LYS A 79 -14.16 -13.82 -6.64
CA LYS A 79 -13.90 -14.97 -5.75
C LYS A 79 -12.84 -14.69 -4.67
N PHE A 80 -11.88 -13.82 -4.95
CA PHE A 80 -10.75 -13.53 -4.08
C PHE A 80 -10.70 -12.09 -3.57
N GLY A 81 -11.73 -11.29 -3.80
CA GLY A 81 -11.76 -9.89 -3.41
C GLY A 81 -12.90 -9.12 -4.06
N TYR A 82 -12.77 -7.83 -4.11
CA TYR A 82 -13.79 -6.99 -4.75
C TYR A 82 -13.14 -5.75 -5.39
N TYR A 83 -13.76 -5.28 -6.46
CA TYR A 83 -13.44 -4.03 -7.13
C TYR A 83 -14.37 -2.93 -6.62
N ILE A 84 -13.83 -1.75 -6.47
CA ILE A 84 -14.60 -0.54 -6.27
C ILE A 84 -14.41 0.34 -7.48
N PHE A 85 -15.48 0.60 -8.22
CA PHE A 85 -15.48 1.52 -9.35
C PHE A 85 -15.95 2.89 -8.87
N LEU A 86 -15.04 3.84 -8.85
CA LEU A 86 -15.35 5.19 -8.45
C LEU A 86 -15.93 5.94 -9.64
N ASP A 87 -17.23 6.07 -9.64
CA ASP A 87 -17.93 6.97 -10.53
C ASP A 87 -17.95 8.36 -9.88
N LYS A 88 -17.29 9.33 -10.47
CA LYS A 88 -17.05 10.64 -9.86
C LYS A 88 -16.26 10.52 -8.54
N ILE A 89 -14.97 10.51 -8.64
CA ILE A 89 -13.99 10.44 -7.54
C ILE A 89 -14.39 11.29 -6.32
N ARG A 90 -15.06 12.44 -6.54
CA ARG A 90 -15.50 13.38 -5.51
C ARG A 90 -16.62 12.84 -4.60
N LYS A 91 -17.42 11.88 -5.04
CA LYS A 91 -18.57 11.36 -4.29
C LYS A 91 -18.24 10.20 -3.37
N PHE A 92 -17.07 9.61 -3.51
CA PHE A 92 -16.68 8.45 -2.72
C PHE A 92 -16.41 8.87 -1.26
N ARG A 93 -17.14 8.26 -0.35
CA ARG A 93 -16.87 8.34 1.09
C ARG A 93 -16.34 6.98 1.53
N PRO A 94 -15.07 6.90 1.93
CA PRO A 94 -14.50 5.62 2.32
C PRO A 94 -15.19 5.09 3.58
N SER A 95 -15.49 3.79 3.56
CA SER A 95 -15.82 3.07 4.79
C SER A 95 -14.62 3.16 5.75
N THR A 96 -14.88 3.01 7.05
CA THR A 96 -13.85 3.12 8.09
C THR A 96 -12.64 2.19 7.83
N PHE A 97 -12.89 1.04 7.21
CA PHE A 97 -11.89 0.00 6.94
C PHE A 97 -10.87 0.38 5.85
N HIS A 98 -11.25 1.20 4.86
CA HIS A 98 -10.41 1.51 3.70
C HIS A 98 -9.92 2.96 3.63
N LYS A 99 -10.04 3.72 4.72
CA LYS A 99 -9.66 5.14 4.72
C LYS A 99 -8.21 5.41 4.32
N VAL A 100 -7.28 4.55 4.74
CA VAL A 100 -5.85 4.73 4.41
C VAL A 100 -5.62 4.60 2.91
N TYR A 101 -6.16 3.55 2.29
CA TYR A 101 -6.09 3.35 0.84
C TYR A 101 -6.73 4.50 0.07
N TYR A 102 -7.86 4.98 0.56
CA TYR A 102 -8.55 6.09 -0.06
C TYR A 102 -7.72 7.38 -0.07
N PHE A 103 -7.13 7.77 1.05
CA PHE A 103 -6.29 8.96 1.11
C PHE A 103 -5.04 8.84 0.25
N ASP A 104 -4.39 7.69 0.23
CA ASP A 104 -3.25 7.44 -0.65
C ASP A 104 -3.63 7.50 -2.14
N LEU A 105 -4.81 6.99 -2.47
CA LEU A 105 -5.36 7.06 -3.81
C LEU A 105 -5.66 8.51 -4.20
N GLN A 106 -6.26 9.30 -3.30
CA GLN A 106 -6.57 10.72 -3.51
C GLN A 106 -5.32 11.58 -3.73
N ASP A 107 -4.17 11.23 -3.17
CA ASP A 107 -2.91 11.91 -3.43
C ASP A 107 -2.58 11.95 -4.94
N VAL A 108 -3.00 10.95 -5.69
CA VAL A 108 -2.81 10.87 -7.14
C VAL A 108 -4.04 11.37 -7.90
N LEU A 109 -5.23 10.93 -7.52
CA LEU A 109 -6.46 11.19 -8.29
C LEU A 109 -6.85 12.67 -8.35
N ARG A 110 -6.46 13.49 -7.37
CA ARG A 110 -6.73 14.93 -7.38
C ARG A 110 -6.09 15.68 -8.56
N TRP A 111 -5.06 15.09 -9.18
CA TRP A 111 -4.38 15.66 -10.36
C TRP A 111 -5.13 15.39 -11.67
N PHE A 112 -6.18 14.58 -11.64
CA PHE A 112 -6.96 14.19 -12.81
C PHE A 112 -8.37 14.79 -12.76
N SER A 113 -9.08 14.70 -13.89
CA SER A 113 -10.49 15.09 -13.93
C SER A 113 -11.32 14.26 -12.96
N GLN A 114 -12.11 14.92 -12.13
CA GLN A 114 -12.98 14.26 -11.17
C GLN A 114 -14.23 13.60 -11.83
N LYS A 115 -14.37 13.75 -13.16
CA LYS A 115 -15.39 13.06 -13.97
C LYS A 115 -14.91 11.70 -14.47
N LEU A 116 -13.63 11.39 -14.30
CA LEU A 116 -13.08 10.09 -14.70
C LEU A 116 -13.58 8.99 -13.79
N ARG A 117 -13.83 7.85 -14.40
CA ARG A 117 -14.10 6.60 -13.70
C ARG A 117 -12.81 5.83 -13.52
N ILE A 118 -12.62 5.23 -12.37
CA ILE A 118 -11.46 4.38 -12.06
C ILE A 118 -11.90 3.16 -11.29
N GLY A 119 -11.18 2.05 -11.47
CA GLY A 119 -11.27 0.88 -10.61
C GLY A 119 -10.13 0.85 -9.61
N TYR A 120 -10.39 0.38 -8.40
CA TYR A 120 -9.33 0.04 -7.46
C TYR A 120 -9.71 -1.16 -6.60
N ILE A 121 -8.70 -1.90 -6.15
CA ILE A 121 -8.86 -3.07 -5.30
C ILE A 121 -8.07 -2.80 -4.01
N PRO A 122 -8.76 -2.60 -2.87
CA PRO A 122 -8.09 -2.42 -1.59
C PRO A 122 -7.53 -3.75 -1.08
N GLY A 123 -6.43 -3.67 -0.32
CA GLY A 123 -5.80 -4.84 0.28
C GLY A 123 -4.76 -5.51 -0.61
N ASP A 124 -4.35 -6.71 -0.23
CA ASP A 124 -3.39 -7.51 -0.99
C ASP A 124 -4.10 -8.22 -2.14
N VAL A 125 -3.58 -8.05 -3.35
CA VAL A 125 -4.12 -8.68 -4.56
C VAL A 125 -3.25 -9.88 -4.93
N TYR A 126 -3.86 -11.06 -4.94
CA TYR A 126 -3.23 -12.36 -5.22
C TYR A 126 -3.95 -13.09 -6.38
N PHE A 127 -4.66 -12.34 -7.21
CA PHE A 127 -5.34 -12.81 -8.41
C PHE A 127 -5.08 -11.84 -9.56
N THR A 128 -5.35 -12.26 -10.80
CA THR A 128 -5.31 -11.40 -11.99
C THR A 128 -6.63 -10.67 -12.12
N PRO A 129 -6.64 -9.32 -12.08
CA PRO A 129 -7.85 -8.54 -12.27
C PRO A 129 -8.46 -8.73 -13.66
N GLU A 130 -9.79 -8.81 -13.72
CA GLU A 130 -10.57 -8.86 -14.97
C GLU A 130 -10.76 -7.49 -15.60
N PHE A 131 -10.63 -6.44 -14.81
CA PHE A 131 -10.79 -5.04 -15.23
C PHE A 131 -9.61 -4.21 -14.73
N PRO A 132 -9.24 -3.14 -15.44
CA PRO A 132 -8.23 -2.21 -14.99
C PRO A 132 -8.50 -1.68 -13.58
N ALA A 133 -7.57 -1.90 -12.68
CA ALA A 133 -7.69 -1.46 -11.30
C ALA A 133 -6.34 -0.99 -10.72
N ILE A 134 -6.41 0.04 -9.89
CA ILE A 134 -5.28 0.46 -9.07
C ILE A 134 -5.16 -0.50 -7.89
N VAL A 135 -3.97 -1.05 -7.70
CA VAL A 135 -3.67 -2.08 -6.70
C VAL A 135 -2.36 -1.75 -5.97
N LYS A 136 -2.17 -2.28 -4.76
CA LYS A 136 -0.88 -2.15 -4.05
C LYS A 136 0.09 -3.28 -4.32
N SER A 137 -0.40 -4.42 -4.79
CA SER A 137 0.38 -5.60 -5.13
C SER A 137 -0.22 -6.30 -6.34
N ARG A 138 0.59 -7.04 -7.09
CA ARG A 138 0.12 -7.86 -8.21
C ARG A 138 0.94 -9.14 -8.31
N LEU A 139 0.35 -10.16 -8.92
CA LEU A 139 1.07 -11.38 -9.28
C LEU A 139 2.09 -11.10 -10.39
N LEU A 140 3.22 -11.80 -10.35
CA LEU A 140 4.24 -11.77 -11.41
C LEU A 140 3.85 -12.77 -12.52
N LYS A 141 2.75 -12.47 -13.22
CA LYS A 141 2.27 -13.24 -14.37
C LYS A 141 2.24 -12.36 -15.62
N ASN A 142 2.35 -12.98 -16.79
CA ASN A 142 2.41 -12.26 -18.08
C ASN A 142 1.10 -11.58 -18.45
N ASP A 143 -0.04 -12.13 -18.03
CA ASP A 143 -1.40 -11.65 -18.32
C ASP A 143 -1.92 -10.58 -17.35
N ASN A 144 -1.03 -9.97 -16.56
CA ASN A 144 -1.41 -9.07 -15.47
C ASN A 144 -1.32 -7.58 -15.86
N GLU A 145 -1.81 -7.22 -17.02
CA GLU A 145 -1.77 -5.84 -17.52
C GLU A 145 -2.77 -4.90 -16.82
N TYR A 146 -3.88 -5.43 -16.31
CA TYR A 146 -4.92 -4.64 -15.64
C TYR A 146 -4.59 -4.27 -14.20
N SER A 147 -3.49 -4.72 -13.67
CA SER A 147 -3.02 -4.35 -12.33
C SER A 147 -2.07 -3.15 -12.39
N VAL A 148 -2.60 -1.96 -12.15
CA VAL A 148 -1.80 -0.74 -12.07
C VAL A 148 -1.31 -0.54 -10.64
N LEU A 149 0.00 -0.69 -10.42
CA LEU A 149 0.60 -0.59 -9.10
C LEU A 149 0.67 0.88 -8.62
N LEU A 150 0.21 1.10 -7.40
CA LEU A 150 0.35 2.37 -6.70
C LEU A 150 0.79 2.14 -5.25
N LYS A 151 1.54 3.08 -4.68
CA LYS A 151 1.92 3.07 -3.25
C LYS A 151 0.69 3.31 -2.37
N LEU A 152 -0.07 2.26 -2.13
CA LEU A 152 -1.21 2.26 -1.22
C LEU A 152 -0.81 1.76 0.16
N ASP A 153 -1.51 2.22 1.21
CA ASP A 153 -1.24 1.90 2.61
C ASP A 153 0.13 2.44 3.09
N LYS A 154 0.44 3.68 2.72
CA LYS A 154 1.69 4.37 3.11
C LYS A 154 1.85 4.49 4.63
N LEU A 155 0.75 4.48 5.38
CA LEU A 155 0.77 4.55 6.83
C LEU A 155 1.46 3.34 7.49
N ARG A 156 1.42 2.16 6.85
CA ARG A 156 2.05 0.93 7.33
C ARG A 156 3.32 0.56 6.58
N HIS A 157 3.40 0.96 5.31
CA HIS A 157 4.49 0.61 4.42
C HIS A 157 5.26 1.86 3.98
N PHE A 158 6.37 1.64 3.28
CA PHE A 158 7.20 2.72 2.72
C PHE A 158 7.79 3.68 3.77
N MET A 159 8.13 3.15 4.93
CA MET A 159 8.85 3.86 5.97
C MET A 159 10.34 3.55 5.85
N PHE A 160 11.15 4.58 6.05
CA PHE A 160 12.59 4.41 6.17
C PHE A 160 12.95 4.48 7.64
N VAL A 161 13.63 3.45 8.12
CA VAL A 161 14.16 3.40 9.49
C VAL A 161 15.61 3.80 9.41
N ASN A 162 16.00 4.78 10.22
CA ASN A 162 17.42 5.08 10.39
C ASN A 162 18.00 4.01 11.33
N ASP A 163 18.67 3.03 10.74
CA ASP A 163 19.31 1.93 11.46
C ASP A 163 20.80 2.29 11.70
N PRO A 164 21.20 2.57 12.95
CA PRO A 164 22.58 2.95 13.25
C PRO A 164 23.55 1.76 13.24
N VAL A 165 23.03 0.53 13.21
CA VAL A 165 23.86 -0.67 13.25
C VAL A 165 24.08 -1.20 11.83
N PRO A 166 25.32 -1.24 11.33
CA PRO A 166 25.64 -1.83 10.04
C PRO A 166 25.27 -3.31 10.02
N PHE A 167 24.96 -3.84 8.85
CA PHE A 167 24.53 -5.24 8.70
C PHE A 167 25.54 -6.23 9.30
N SER A 168 26.83 -6.00 9.11
CA SER A 168 27.92 -6.83 9.67
C SER A 168 28.03 -6.78 11.20
N GLY A 169 27.46 -5.75 11.83
CA GLY A 169 27.43 -5.61 13.29
C GLY A 169 26.17 -6.19 13.94
N LYS A 170 25.25 -6.73 13.17
CA LYS A 170 24.02 -7.34 13.68
C LYS A 170 24.25 -8.75 14.16
N SER A 171 23.42 -9.20 15.12
CA SER A 171 23.42 -10.61 15.55
C SER A 171 23.05 -11.53 14.38
N ASN A 172 23.70 -12.68 14.28
CA ASN A 172 23.38 -13.71 13.27
C ASN A 172 22.13 -14.49 13.68
N GLN A 173 21.01 -13.78 13.76
CA GLN A 173 19.74 -14.30 14.24
C GLN A 173 18.57 -13.75 13.42
N ALA A 174 17.67 -14.62 13.00
CA ALA A 174 16.41 -14.20 12.42
C ALA A 174 15.45 -13.73 13.52
N ILE A 175 14.51 -12.84 13.17
CA ILE A 175 13.43 -12.40 14.06
C ILE A 175 12.09 -12.64 13.40
N PHE A 176 11.14 -13.20 14.15
CA PHE A 176 9.76 -13.32 13.72
C PHE A 176 8.82 -12.81 14.81
N ARG A 177 7.95 -11.87 14.45
CA ARG A 177 6.85 -11.37 15.29
C ARG A 177 5.59 -11.30 14.44
N GLY A 178 4.64 -12.19 14.65
CA GLY A 178 3.44 -12.26 13.81
C GLY A 178 2.26 -12.95 14.46
N LYS A 179 1.07 -12.74 13.88
CA LYS A 179 -0.12 -13.53 14.22
C LYS A 179 -0.03 -14.87 13.50
N ILE A 180 -0.25 -15.96 14.23
CA ILE A 180 -0.27 -17.31 13.67
C ILE A 180 -1.68 -17.77 13.26
N ARG A 181 -2.71 -17.21 13.90
CA ARG A 181 -4.12 -17.51 13.62
C ARG A 181 -4.41 -17.37 12.13
N SER A 182 -4.92 -18.38 11.48
CA SER A 182 -5.21 -18.43 10.03
C SER A 182 -4.05 -18.76 9.06
N SER A 183 -2.86 -19.11 9.56
CA SER A 183 -1.75 -19.46 8.67
C SER A 183 -0.99 -20.71 9.16
N ARG A 184 -1.32 -21.87 8.62
CA ARG A 184 -0.61 -23.13 8.91
C ARG A 184 0.91 -23.03 8.70
N VAL A 185 1.36 -22.22 7.73
CA VAL A 185 2.79 -22.02 7.47
C VAL A 185 3.46 -21.28 8.63
N ARG A 186 2.82 -20.24 9.18
CA ARG A 186 3.36 -19.48 10.32
C ARG A 186 3.36 -20.33 11.60
N GLU A 187 2.32 -21.11 11.82
CA GLU A 187 2.23 -22.02 12.95
C GLU A 187 3.34 -23.08 12.87
N LYS A 188 3.53 -23.72 11.71
CA LYS A 188 4.63 -24.69 11.50
C LYS A 188 5.99 -24.04 11.71
N PHE A 189 6.21 -22.84 11.20
CA PHE A 189 7.45 -22.09 11.40
C PHE A 189 7.71 -21.81 12.88
N LEU A 190 6.70 -21.35 13.62
CA LEU A 190 6.83 -21.10 15.05
C LEU A 190 7.20 -22.35 15.82
N ARG A 191 6.51 -23.49 15.59
CA ARG A 191 6.83 -24.77 16.23
C ARG A 191 8.25 -25.26 15.94
N MET A 192 8.78 -24.99 14.75
CA MET A 192 10.14 -25.40 14.37
C MET A 192 11.23 -24.56 15.03
N TYR A 193 10.97 -23.28 15.27
CA TYR A 193 12.02 -22.33 15.66
C TYR A 193 11.77 -21.64 17.00
N TYR A 194 10.68 -21.96 17.71
CA TYR A 194 10.46 -21.45 19.06
C TYR A 194 11.55 -21.96 20.01
N GLY A 195 12.16 -21.03 20.76
CA GLY A 195 13.31 -21.35 21.62
C GLY A 195 14.65 -21.63 20.89
N SER A 196 14.68 -21.48 19.55
CA SER A 196 15.90 -21.69 18.77
C SER A 196 16.90 -20.55 18.94
N ALA A 197 18.18 -20.85 19.06
CA ALA A 197 19.25 -19.86 19.14
C ALA A 197 19.41 -19.03 17.85
N ILE A 198 18.99 -19.57 16.69
CA ILE A 198 19.15 -18.90 15.39
C ILE A 198 17.92 -18.06 15.01
N CYS A 199 16.82 -18.15 15.77
CA CYS A 199 15.60 -17.40 15.43
C CYS A 199 14.85 -16.99 16.70
N ASP A 200 14.76 -15.68 16.93
CA ASP A 200 13.93 -15.11 17.98
C ASP A 200 12.47 -15.04 17.50
N CYS A 201 11.68 -16.04 17.81
CA CYS A 201 10.28 -16.17 17.42
C CYS A 201 9.33 -15.71 18.52
N GLY A 202 8.27 -15.01 18.14
CA GLY A 202 7.19 -14.63 19.07
C GLY A 202 5.87 -14.35 18.39
N VAL A 203 4.78 -14.64 19.11
CA VAL A 203 3.42 -14.37 18.67
C VAL A 203 2.99 -12.97 19.05
N VAL A 204 2.24 -12.29 18.20
CA VAL A 204 1.66 -10.97 18.44
C VAL A 204 0.15 -11.07 18.46
N GLY A 205 -0.44 -10.79 19.60
CA GLY A 205 -1.90 -10.79 19.78
C GLY A 205 -2.30 -11.18 21.19
N LYS A 206 -3.52 -10.86 21.58
CA LYS A 206 -4.12 -11.37 22.82
C LYS A 206 -4.62 -12.80 22.56
N ASN A 207 -4.28 -13.74 23.41
CA ASN A 207 -4.73 -15.14 23.42
C ASN A 207 -4.17 -16.04 22.28
N GLU A 208 -3.02 -15.74 21.76
CA GLU A 208 -2.28 -16.69 20.94
C GLU A 208 -1.17 -17.26 21.82
N GLY A 209 -1.41 -18.40 22.47
CA GLY A 209 -0.43 -19.13 23.29
C GLY A 209 0.83 -19.48 22.52
N CYS A 210 1.94 -19.60 23.22
CA CYS A 210 3.11 -20.28 22.70
C CYS A 210 2.80 -21.75 22.47
N PRO A 211 3.49 -22.45 21.56
CA PRO A 211 3.23 -23.86 21.25
C PRO A 211 3.30 -24.84 22.44
N ASP A 212 3.83 -24.39 23.58
CA ASP A 212 4.09 -25.21 24.76
C ASP A 212 3.25 -24.81 26.01
N GLU A 213 2.20 -23.96 25.85
CA GLU A 213 1.21 -23.66 26.90
C GLU A 213 -0.10 -24.42 26.71
#